data_5a7067b2527c96bcea59375b4164d0de
#
_entry.id   5a7067b2527c96bcea59375b4164d0de
#
_cell.length_a   1.000
_cell.length_b   1.000
_cell.length_c   1.000
_cell.angle_alpha   90.00
_cell.angle_beta   90.00
_cell.angle_gamma   90.00
#
_symmetry.space_group_name_H-M   'P 1'
#
loop_
_entity.id
_entity.type
_entity.pdbx_description
1 polymer ?
#
loop_
_entity_poly.entity_id
_entity_poly.type
_entity_poly.pdbx_seq_one_letter_code
_entity_poly.pdbx_strand_id
1 'polypeptide(L)'
;MNKLIRIALTFLLVMTTGVIQAEIVIYPVPQGIYYARHNDDYTVKVRQVGEKDWVDLYEYNVKVDMDTKSDATMVQFDFSGKVEVLVQKNNGEIRSAVVRPLSKGIQPEIDGNFLLFTIDKPQKLSVEFNGDRLNNLHVFANPIIKNVPDKNDPNVIYFEAGIHEPTDTAGKCFRIPSNTTVYLEGGAVLKGCLTCDSVENVKILGHGMLLEPQQGISVTYSRNVLIDGVTVVNPRHYTVSGGQSTGITIKNLKSFSYQGWSDGLDFMSCSDVMIDDVFLRNSDDCIALYTHRWNYYGDCRNIHVLNSTLWADIAHPINIGTHGNTETGDEVLEDIVFRNIDILEHDEDDRDYQGCMTINVGDHNLAQNITFEDIRVEHIQEGQLFHLRVMYNQKYNTGPGRGVKNITFRNISCTGKYINSSLIEGYDKNRKIENILFENIVLNGRRITSLEELNIDKKDFVEKIRICLLYTSD
;
A
#
# COMPACT_ATOMS: atom_id res chain seq x y z
N MET A 1 -18.04 39.82 69.66
CA MET A 1 -16.82 39.81 68.79
C MET A 1 -16.60 38.37 68.30
N ASN A 2 -17.13 38.04 67.14
CA ASN A 2 -17.07 36.71 66.60
C ASN A 2 -15.92 36.60 65.59
N LYS A 3 -14.96 35.72 65.81
CA LYS A 3 -13.90 35.37 64.85
C LYS A 3 -14.45 34.26 63.93
N LEU A 4 -14.63 34.58 62.67
CA LEU A 4 -14.90 33.63 61.62
C LEU A 4 -13.58 32.93 61.24
N ILE A 5 -13.51 31.64 61.45
CA ILE A 5 -12.45 30.77 60.95
C ILE A 5 -12.82 30.37 59.51
N ARG A 6 -12.07 30.83 58.51
CA ARG A 6 -12.15 30.31 57.13
C ARG A 6 -11.29 29.06 57.00
N ILE A 7 -11.92 27.93 56.80
CA ILE A 7 -11.26 26.68 56.42
C ILE A 7 -11.10 26.71 54.87
N ALA A 8 -9.88 26.84 54.41
CA ALA A 8 -9.54 26.68 53.00
C ALA A 8 -9.36 25.17 52.73
N LEU A 9 -10.30 24.58 51.99
CA LEU A 9 -10.18 23.20 51.48
C LEU A 9 -9.32 23.25 50.22
N THR A 10 -8.08 22.84 50.32
CA THR A 10 -7.19 22.64 49.15
C THR A 10 -7.50 21.29 48.54
N PHE A 11 -8.19 21.28 47.41
CA PHE A 11 -8.34 20.07 46.60
C PHE A 11 -6.97 19.78 45.89
N LEU A 12 -6.30 18.74 46.38
CA LEU A 12 -5.13 18.18 45.71
C LEU A 12 -5.62 17.31 44.53
N LEU A 13 -5.57 17.86 43.31
CA LEU A 13 -5.85 17.10 42.09
C LEU A 13 -4.66 16.18 41.83
N VAL A 14 -4.72 14.94 42.28
CA VAL A 14 -3.75 13.90 41.92
C VAL A 14 -4.03 13.52 40.44
N MET A 15 -3.34 14.14 39.53
CA MET A 15 -3.25 13.63 38.15
C MET A 15 -2.43 12.33 38.23
N THR A 16 -3.09 11.19 38.24
CA THR A 16 -2.45 9.93 37.92
C THR A 16 -2.16 9.94 36.45
N THR A 17 -0.97 10.35 36.05
CA THR A 17 -0.42 10.02 34.74
C THR A 17 -0.31 8.51 34.70
N GLY A 18 -1.29 7.86 34.12
CA GLY A 18 -1.18 6.44 33.79
C GLY A 18 0.04 6.29 32.88
N VAL A 19 1.12 5.74 33.40
CA VAL A 19 2.24 5.28 32.59
C VAL A 19 1.63 4.20 31.71
N ILE A 20 1.44 4.49 30.43
CA ILE A 20 1.10 3.45 29.45
C ILE A 20 2.30 2.52 29.46
N GLN A 21 2.11 1.35 30.06
CA GLN A 21 3.15 0.33 30.09
C GLN A 21 3.42 -0.06 28.64
N ALA A 22 4.68 0.02 28.24
CA ALA A 22 5.11 -0.41 26.93
C ALA A 22 4.83 -1.92 26.77
N GLU A 23 4.32 -2.33 25.63
CA GLU A 23 3.84 -3.69 25.39
C GLU A 23 4.36 -4.21 24.04
N ILE A 24 4.67 -5.51 23.96
CA ILE A 24 4.91 -6.24 22.73
C ILE A 24 3.97 -7.44 22.70
N VAL A 25 3.23 -7.61 21.60
CA VAL A 25 2.35 -8.76 21.38
C VAL A 25 2.89 -9.58 20.21
N ILE A 26 3.21 -10.83 20.47
CA ILE A 26 3.67 -11.81 19.48
C ILE A 26 2.53 -12.72 19.10
N TYR A 27 2.36 -12.99 17.81
CA TYR A 27 1.28 -13.85 17.34
C TYR A 27 1.69 -15.32 17.37
N PRO A 28 0.83 -16.22 17.83
CA PRO A 28 1.10 -17.65 17.75
C PRO A 28 1.08 -18.11 16.29
N VAL A 29 1.94 -19.06 15.96
CA VAL A 29 2.01 -19.62 14.61
C VAL A 29 1.34 -20.99 14.58
N PRO A 30 0.34 -21.21 13.72
CA PRO A 30 -0.33 -22.49 13.62
C PRO A 30 0.63 -23.62 13.20
N GLN A 31 0.55 -24.77 13.87
CA GLN A 31 1.43 -25.91 13.59
C GLN A 31 1.42 -26.38 12.13
N GLY A 32 0.30 -26.28 11.43
CA GLY A 32 0.15 -26.68 10.03
C GLY A 32 0.97 -25.86 9.04
N ILE A 33 1.49 -24.70 9.44
CA ILE A 33 2.36 -23.86 8.59
C ILE A 33 3.74 -23.64 9.20
N TYR A 34 3.98 -24.06 10.43
CA TYR A 34 5.17 -23.72 11.21
C TYR A 34 6.48 -24.06 10.50
N TYR A 35 6.59 -25.24 9.90
CA TYR A 35 7.78 -25.62 9.13
C TYR A 35 7.66 -25.30 7.64
N ALA A 36 6.46 -25.31 7.09
CA ALA A 36 6.24 -25.13 5.66
C ALA A 36 6.35 -23.66 5.19
N ARG A 37 6.27 -22.71 6.13
CA ARG A 37 6.29 -21.27 5.83
C ARG A 37 7.36 -20.51 6.60
N HIS A 38 8.30 -21.21 7.18
CA HIS A 38 9.46 -20.59 7.83
C HIS A 38 10.53 -20.26 6.78
N ASN A 39 11.11 -19.06 6.93
CA ASN A 39 12.30 -18.64 6.19
C ASN A 39 13.45 -18.47 7.18
N ASP A 40 14.56 -19.16 6.95
CA ASP A 40 15.71 -19.19 7.86
C ASP A 40 16.89 -18.29 7.45
N ASP A 41 16.69 -17.38 6.48
CA ASP A 41 17.72 -16.40 6.07
C ASP A 41 18.07 -15.43 7.19
N TYR A 42 17.10 -15.16 8.07
CA TYR A 42 17.25 -14.24 9.20
C TYR A 42 16.72 -14.86 10.49
N THR A 43 17.22 -14.37 11.63
CA THR A 43 16.61 -14.54 12.95
C THR A 43 16.32 -13.16 13.51
N VAL A 44 15.06 -12.89 13.82
CA VAL A 44 14.59 -11.56 14.21
C VAL A 44 14.06 -11.59 15.64
N LYS A 45 14.57 -10.67 16.46
CA LYS A 45 14.15 -10.51 17.86
C LYS A 45 13.76 -9.07 18.14
N VAL A 46 12.85 -8.89 19.07
CA VAL A 46 12.42 -7.57 19.54
C VAL A 46 12.50 -7.49 21.05
N ARG A 47 12.70 -6.28 21.57
CA ARG A 47 12.54 -5.98 23.00
C ARG A 47 12.12 -4.53 23.22
N GLN A 48 11.53 -4.24 24.33
CA GLN A 48 11.33 -2.85 24.78
C GLN A 48 12.70 -2.22 25.11
N VAL A 49 12.86 -0.95 24.74
CA VAL A 49 14.10 -0.23 25.05
C VAL A 49 14.31 -0.18 26.56
N GLY A 50 15.49 -0.64 26.98
CA GLY A 50 15.88 -0.72 28.39
C GLY A 50 15.59 -2.07 29.07
N GLU A 51 14.84 -2.96 28.43
CA GLU A 51 14.66 -4.33 28.92
C GLU A 51 15.85 -5.20 28.51
N LYS A 52 16.04 -6.32 29.22
CA LYS A 52 17.14 -7.24 28.97
C LYS A 52 16.78 -8.38 28.03
N ASP A 53 15.55 -8.83 28.13
CA ASP A 53 15.09 -10.05 27.48
C ASP A 53 14.59 -9.78 26.07
N TRP A 54 15.14 -10.52 25.13
CA TRP A 54 14.70 -10.50 23.74
C TRP A 54 13.58 -11.52 23.52
N VAL A 55 12.61 -11.16 22.69
CA VAL A 55 11.52 -12.03 22.28
C VAL A 55 11.72 -12.36 20.81
N ASP A 56 11.72 -13.66 20.47
CA ASP A 56 11.86 -14.14 19.10
C ASP A 56 10.56 -13.87 18.30
N LEU A 57 10.71 -13.43 17.07
CA LEU A 57 9.64 -13.37 16.09
C LEU A 57 9.67 -14.61 15.21
N TYR A 58 8.57 -14.92 14.57
CA TYR A 58 8.52 -15.95 13.55
C TYR A 58 8.72 -15.33 12.15
N GLU A 59 9.66 -15.89 11.41
CA GLU A 59 10.06 -15.46 10.08
C GLU A 59 9.24 -16.20 9.02
N TYR A 60 8.22 -15.51 8.48
CA TYR A 60 7.39 -16.05 7.40
C TYR A 60 8.12 -15.96 6.06
N ASN A 61 8.09 -17.04 5.29
CA ASN A 61 8.47 -17.03 3.88
C ASN A 61 7.36 -16.41 3.05
N VAL A 62 7.67 -15.36 2.30
CA VAL A 62 6.80 -14.71 1.31
C VAL A 62 7.47 -14.71 -0.05
N LYS A 63 6.73 -15.04 -1.10
CA LYS A 63 7.26 -15.00 -2.46
C LYS A 63 7.06 -13.63 -3.09
N VAL A 64 8.06 -13.19 -3.81
CA VAL A 64 8.11 -11.88 -4.48
C VAL A 64 8.65 -12.05 -5.89
N ASP A 65 8.42 -11.06 -6.73
CA ASP A 65 8.95 -10.91 -8.09
C ASP A 65 8.58 -12.10 -9.02
N MET A 66 7.76 -11.86 -10.03
CA MET A 66 7.32 -12.93 -10.91
C MET A 66 8.38 -13.33 -11.93
N ASP A 67 9.30 -12.43 -12.28
CA ASP A 67 10.37 -12.69 -13.25
C ASP A 67 11.54 -13.40 -12.60
N THR A 68 11.95 -12.94 -11.42
CA THR A 68 13.01 -13.56 -10.62
C THR A 68 12.43 -14.05 -9.30
N LYS A 69 11.54 -15.06 -9.37
CA LYS A 69 10.83 -15.59 -8.20
C LYS A 69 11.76 -15.90 -7.05
N SER A 70 11.60 -15.13 -5.99
CA SER A 70 12.45 -15.19 -4.82
C SER A 70 11.65 -15.33 -3.54
N ASP A 71 12.31 -15.81 -2.51
CA ASP A 71 11.76 -15.97 -1.17
C ASP A 71 12.28 -14.82 -0.29
N ALA A 72 11.41 -13.89 0.05
CA ALA A 72 11.68 -12.85 1.03
C ALA A 72 11.16 -13.25 2.41
N THR A 73 11.65 -12.60 3.44
CA THR A 73 11.25 -12.84 4.82
C THR A 73 10.28 -11.77 5.32
N MET A 74 9.26 -12.15 6.07
CA MET A 74 8.34 -11.24 6.74
C MET A 74 8.23 -11.58 8.22
N VAL A 75 8.33 -10.57 9.09
CA VAL A 75 7.97 -10.67 10.51
C VAL A 75 6.89 -9.65 10.84
N GLN A 76 6.03 -9.97 11.80
CA GLN A 76 5.00 -9.05 12.28
C GLN A 76 4.74 -9.20 13.78
N PHE A 77 4.45 -8.10 14.43
CA PHE A 77 4.12 -8.02 15.86
C PHE A 77 3.39 -6.71 16.15
N ASP A 78 2.70 -6.64 17.27
CA ASP A 78 2.15 -5.38 17.77
C ASP A 78 3.00 -4.83 18.90
N PHE A 79 3.04 -3.50 19.00
CA PHE A 79 3.75 -2.87 20.11
C PHE A 79 3.20 -1.49 20.47
N SER A 80 3.56 -1.06 21.67
CA SER A 80 3.46 0.33 22.13
C SER A 80 4.77 0.77 22.78
N GLY A 81 5.01 2.07 22.84
CA GLY A 81 6.27 2.62 23.36
C GLY A 81 7.40 2.58 22.34
N LYS A 82 8.60 2.22 22.78
CA LYS A 82 9.81 2.21 21.94
C LYS A 82 10.49 0.84 22.01
N VAL A 83 10.75 0.26 20.84
CA VAL A 83 11.32 -1.09 20.75
C VAL A 83 12.62 -1.09 19.94
N GLU A 84 13.51 -2.00 20.31
CA GLU A 84 14.69 -2.39 19.55
C GLU A 84 14.36 -3.63 18.72
N VAL A 85 14.81 -3.65 17.48
CA VAL A 85 14.74 -4.78 16.56
C VAL A 85 16.14 -5.26 16.29
N LEU A 86 16.44 -6.50 16.65
CA LEU A 86 17.71 -7.16 16.38
C LEU A 86 17.51 -8.19 15.28
N VAL A 87 18.26 -8.06 14.22
CA VAL A 87 18.25 -8.99 13.08
C VAL A 87 19.60 -9.67 12.98
N GLN A 88 19.63 -10.99 13.05
CA GLN A 88 20.79 -11.78 12.68
C GLN A 88 20.61 -12.26 11.23
N LYS A 89 21.60 -11.95 10.38
CA LYS A 89 21.67 -12.56 9.05
C LYS A 89 22.35 -13.94 9.18
N ASN A 90 21.61 -15.00 8.87
CA ASN A 90 22.07 -16.37 9.11
C ASN A 90 23.08 -16.85 8.04
N ASN A 91 23.02 -16.26 6.84
CA ASN A 91 23.85 -16.65 5.71
C ASN A 91 24.76 -15.52 5.25
N GLY A 92 26.07 -15.61 5.59
CA GLY A 92 27.10 -14.67 5.17
C GLY A 92 27.17 -13.40 6.01
N GLU A 93 28.09 -12.52 5.64
CA GLU A 93 28.39 -11.28 6.35
C GLU A 93 27.47 -10.12 5.94
N ILE A 94 27.22 -9.19 6.85
CA ILE A 94 26.60 -7.90 6.54
C ILE A 94 27.71 -6.90 6.20
N ARG A 95 27.83 -6.53 4.93
CA ARG A 95 28.74 -5.49 4.44
C ARG A 95 28.08 -4.12 4.38
N SER A 96 26.78 -4.12 4.17
CA SER A 96 25.93 -2.93 4.16
C SER A 96 24.50 -3.33 4.48
N ALA A 97 23.73 -2.41 5.04
CA ALA A 97 22.31 -2.57 5.22
C ALA A 97 21.59 -1.23 5.09
N VAL A 98 20.36 -1.28 4.64
CA VAL A 98 19.47 -0.12 4.55
C VAL A 98 18.08 -0.50 5.06
N VAL A 99 17.47 0.40 5.82
CA VAL A 99 16.08 0.28 6.26
C VAL A 99 15.24 1.26 5.43
N ARG A 100 14.28 0.75 4.69
CA ARG A 100 13.40 1.51 3.81
C ARG A 100 11.94 1.47 4.30
N PRO A 101 11.12 2.48 4.03
CA PRO A 101 11.39 3.69 3.25
C PRO A 101 12.44 4.59 3.89
N LEU A 102 13.28 5.22 3.05
CA LEU A 102 14.31 6.15 3.52
C LEU A 102 13.72 7.36 4.25
N SER A 103 12.48 7.71 3.95
CA SER A 103 11.71 8.78 4.61
C SER A 103 11.52 8.55 6.11
N LYS A 104 11.66 7.31 6.60
CA LYS A 104 11.55 6.97 8.03
C LYS A 104 12.82 7.36 8.82
N GLY A 105 13.94 7.63 8.12
CA GLY A 105 15.17 8.10 8.74
C GLY A 105 15.87 7.12 9.69
N ILE A 106 15.54 5.83 9.59
CA ILE A 106 16.10 4.80 10.47
C ILE A 106 17.53 4.49 10.03
N GLN A 107 18.47 4.65 10.97
CA GLN A 107 19.88 4.32 10.76
C GLN A 107 20.21 3.06 11.57
N PRO A 108 20.43 1.90 10.93
CA PRO A 108 20.77 0.68 11.63
C PRO A 108 22.25 0.66 12.02
N GLU A 109 22.54 -0.02 13.14
CA GLU A 109 23.89 -0.34 13.59
C GLU A 109 24.24 -1.78 13.17
N ILE A 110 25.45 -1.98 12.62
CA ILE A 110 25.93 -3.28 12.15
C ILE A 110 27.06 -3.74 13.05
N ASP A 111 26.96 -4.97 13.58
CA ASP A 111 28.02 -5.66 14.32
C ASP A 111 28.13 -7.12 13.82
N GLY A 112 29.13 -7.39 12.98
CA GLY A 112 29.31 -8.68 12.34
C GLY A 112 28.15 -9.06 11.44
N ASN A 113 27.41 -10.10 11.82
CA ASN A 113 26.19 -10.54 11.13
C ASN A 113 24.90 -10.11 11.86
N PHE A 114 24.99 -9.14 12.76
CA PHE A 114 23.86 -8.55 13.46
C PHE A 114 23.59 -7.14 12.97
N LEU A 115 22.31 -6.81 12.90
CA LEU A 115 21.79 -5.48 12.62
C LEU A 115 20.87 -5.08 13.76
N LEU A 116 21.04 -3.88 14.30
CA LEU A 116 20.20 -3.31 15.36
C LEU A 116 19.62 -1.98 14.92
N PHE A 117 18.34 -1.78 15.12
CA PHE A 117 17.68 -0.47 14.97
C PHE A 117 16.53 -0.31 15.93
N THR A 118 16.08 0.92 16.10
CA THR A 118 15.01 1.27 17.04
C THR A 118 13.82 1.87 16.29
N ILE A 119 12.60 1.55 16.73
CA ILE A 119 11.35 2.13 16.27
C ILE A 119 10.50 2.61 17.45
N ASP A 120 9.81 3.74 17.29
CA ASP A 120 9.02 4.40 18.34
C ASP A 120 7.54 4.58 17.99
N LYS A 121 7.15 4.15 16.82
CA LYS A 121 5.77 4.17 16.30
C LYS A 121 5.54 3.03 15.33
N PRO A 122 4.29 2.59 15.12
CA PRO A 122 3.96 1.59 14.11
C PRO A 122 4.50 1.94 12.74
N GLN A 123 5.14 0.97 12.08
CA GLN A 123 5.80 1.14 10.79
C GLN A 123 5.82 -0.17 9.99
N LYS A 124 5.88 -0.03 8.68
CA LYS A 124 6.09 -1.11 7.73
C LYS A 124 7.42 -0.84 7.02
N LEU A 125 8.38 -1.73 7.23
CA LEU A 125 9.76 -1.54 6.84
C LEU A 125 10.24 -2.67 5.95
N SER A 126 11.15 -2.35 5.03
CA SER A 126 11.99 -3.30 4.31
C SER A 126 13.43 -3.12 4.79
N VAL A 127 14.11 -4.21 5.08
CA VAL A 127 15.52 -4.23 5.47
C VAL A 127 16.29 -4.99 4.41
N GLU A 128 17.18 -4.31 3.72
CA GLU A 128 17.97 -4.88 2.64
C GLU A 128 19.42 -5.00 3.07
N PHE A 129 20.02 -6.15 2.76
CA PHE A 129 21.39 -6.46 3.10
C PHE A 129 22.23 -6.61 1.84
N ASN A 130 23.39 -5.93 1.81
CA ASN A 130 24.35 -6.03 0.71
C ASN A 130 23.81 -5.64 -0.67
N GLY A 131 22.73 -4.85 -0.73
CA GLY A 131 22.05 -4.46 -1.95
C GLY A 131 21.11 -5.52 -2.54
N ASP A 132 20.81 -6.60 -1.78
CA ASP A 132 19.84 -7.60 -2.20
C ASP A 132 18.41 -7.14 -1.88
N ARG A 133 17.63 -6.85 -2.91
CA ARG A 133 16.24 -6.42 -2.81
C ARG A 133 15.24 -7.57 -2.87
N LEU A 134 15.67 -8.76 -3.25
CA LEU A 134 14.80 -9.93 -3.47
C LEU A 134 14.71 -10.82 -2.23
N ASN A 135 15.87 -11.15 -1.63
CA ASN A 135 15.95 -11.97 -0.43
C ASN A 135 16.10 -11.06 0.82
N ASN A 136 15.21 -10.09 0.93
CA ASN A 136 15.24 -9.09 2.00
C ASN A 136 14.26 -9.43 3.13
N LEU A 137 14.31 -8.65 4.21
CA LEU A 137 13.45 -8.79 5.37
C LEU A 137 12.40 -7.66 5.40
N HIS A 138 11.14 -8.00 5.59
CA HIS A 138 10.06 -7.06 5.88
C HIS A 138 9.68 -7.11 7.36
N VAL A 139 9.64 -5.96 8.02
CA VAL A 139 9.29 -5.83 9.43
C VAL A 139 8.00 -5.02 9.55
N PHE A 140 6.93 -5.67 9.95
CA PHE A 140 5.63 -5.04 10.18
C PHE A 140 5.36 -4.90 11.67
N ALA A 141 5.65 -3.73 12.18
CA ALA A 141 5.41 -3.35 13.56
C ALA A 141 4.07 -2.62 13.64
N ASN A 142 3.04 -3.29 14.09
CA ASN A 142 1.67 -2.82 14.10
C ASN A 142 1.31 -2.10 15.41
N PRO A 143 0.25 -1.28 15.42
CA PRO A 143 -0.28 -0.74 16.66
C PRO A 143 -1.01 -1.84 17.48
N ILE A 144 -0.98 -1.73 18.80
CA ILE A 144 -1.81 -2.59 19.68
C ILE A 144 -3.29 -2.38 19.35
N ILE A 145 -4.02 -3.47 19.10
CA ILE A 145 -5.46 -3.44 18.89
C ILE A 145 -6.17 -3.24 20.24
N LYS A 146 -6.81 -2.08 20.41
CA LYS A 146 -7.49 -1.73 21.66
C LYS A 146 -8.94 -2.23 21.77
N ASN A 147 -9.62 -2.37 20.65
CA ASN A 147 -11.04 -2.68 20.58
C ASN A 147 -11.25 -4.01 19.85
N VAL A 148 -10.98 -5.11 20.55
CA VAL A 148 -11.28 -6.45 20.04
C VAL A 148 -12.78 -6.68 20.16
N PRO A 149 -13.49 -7.08 19.09
CA PRO A 149 -14.92 -7.35 19.14
C PRO A 149 -15.24 -8.57 20.02
N ASP A 150 -16.42 -8.57 20.64
CA ASP A 150 -16.89 -9.73 21.43
C ASP A 150 -17.18 -10.90 20.47
N LYS A 151 -16.49 -12.02 20.66
CA LYS A 151 -16.68 -13.23 19.86
C LYS A 151 -18.05 -13.89 20.00
N ASN A 152 -18.82 -13.51 21.02
CA ASN A 152 -20.17 -14.01 21.24
C ASN A 152 -21.25 -13.11 20.61
N ASP A 153 -20.89 -11.96 20.04
CA ASP A 153 -21.84 -11.11 19.31
C ASP A 153 -22.27 -11.84 18.02
N PRO A 154 -23.57 -12.02 17.78
CA PRO A 154 -24.08 -12.70 16.59
C PRO A 154 -23.71 -12.02 15.26
N ASN A 155 -23.29 -10.75 15.31
CA ASN A 155 -22.82 -10.01 14.14
C ASN A 155 -21.30 -10.04 13.98
N VAL A 156 -20.60 -10.90 14.74
CA VAL A 156 -19.14 -11.06 14.65
C VAL A 156 -18.80 -12.45 14.13
N ILE A 157 -18.01 -12.48 13.06
CA ILE A 157 -17.31 -13.69 12.60
C ILE A 157 -15.89 -13.59 13.15
N TYR A 158 -15.57 -14.37 14.16
CA TYR A 158 -14.30 -14.33 14.87
C TYR A 158 -13.42 -15.52 14.46
N PHE A 159 -12.27 -15.24 13.85
CA PHE A 159 -11.24 -16.23 13.55
C PHE A 159 -10.16 -16.15 14.62
N GLU A 160 -10.14 -17.12 15.54
CA GLU A 160 -9.08 -17.28 16.54
C GLU A 160 -7.76 -17.68 15.87
N ALA A 161 -6.64 -17.55 16.59
CA ALA A 161 -5.36 -18.04 16.12
C ALA A 161 -5.45 -19.52 15.68
N GLY A 162 -5.03 -19.82 14.45
CA GLY A 162 -5.18 -21.15 13.85
C GLY A 162 -5.43 -21.10 12.35
N ILE A 163 -5.57 -22.26 11.71
CA ILE A 163 -5.87 -22.37 10.27
C ILE A 163 -7.38 -22.51 10.09
N HIS A 164 -7.94 -21.69 9.22
CA HIS A 164 -9.35 -21.67 8.87
C HIS A 164 -9.53 -21.85 7.35
N GLU A 165 -10.41 -22.76 6.98
CA GLU A 165 -10.75 -23.03 5.59
C GLU A 165 -12.27 -22.83 5.39
N PRO A 166 -12.71 -22.22 4.26
CA PRO A 166 -14.13 -22.08 4.02
C PRO A 166 -14.81 -23.41 3.77
N THR A 167 -16.04 -23.54 4.18
CA THR A 167 -16.87 -24.73 3.93
C THR A 167 -17.32 -24.84 2.49
N ASP A 168 -17.42 -23.71 1.77
CA ASP A 168 -17.69 -23.66 0.34
C ASP A 168 -16.42 -24.07 -0.44
N THR A 169 -16.37 -25.31 -0.87
CA THR A 169 -15.25 -25.87 -1.61
C THR A 169 -15.17 -25.40 -3.07
N ALA A 170 -16.28 -24.88 -3.64
CA ALA A 170 -16.33 -24.46 -5.04
C ALA A 170 -15.66 -23.09 -5.23
N GLY A 171 -15.95 -22.12 -4.37
CA GLY A 171 -15.36 -20.78 -4.44
C GLY A 171 -14.15 -20.58 -3.54
N LYS A 172 -13.96 -21.43 -2.54
CA LYS A 172 -12.95 -21.29 -1.49
C LYS A 172 -12.97 -19.92 -0.82
N CYS A 173 -14.16 -19.35 -0.61
CA CYS A 173 -14.34 -18.02 -0.04
C CYS A 173 -15.26 -18.04 1.17
N PHE A 174 -14.96 -17.19 2.13
CA PHE A 174 -15.87 -16.83 3.22
C PHE A 174 -16.77 -15.70 2.72
N ARG A 175 -18.08 -15.95 2.63
CA ARG A 175 -19.07 -14.95 2.23
C ARG A 175 -19.51 -14.15 3.46
N ILE A 176 -19.35 -12.84 3.41
CA ILE A 176 -19.60 -11.96 4.54
C ILE A 176 -20.96 -11.29 4.38
N PRO A 177 -21.89 -11.46 5.33
CA PRO A 177 -23.18 -10.79 5.32
C PRO A 177 -23.09 -9.29 5.60
N SER A 178 -24.14 -8.54 5.30
CA SER A 178 -24.29 -7.14 5.75
C SER A 178 -24.28 -7.01 7.28
N ASN A 179 -23.84 -5.85 7.78
CA ASN A 179 -23.79 -5.50 9.20
C ASN A 179 -22.93 -6.44 10.04
N THR A 180 -21.88 -6.99 9.44
CA THR A 180 -21.00 -7.99 10.08
C THR A 180 -19.60 -7.43 10.31
N THR A 181 -19.05 -7.73 11.48
CA THR A 181 -17.62 -7.54 11.76
C THR A 181 -16.90 -8.89 11.65
N VAL A 182 -15.96 -8.98 10.74
CA VAL A 182 -15.00 -10.10 10.66
C VAL A 182 -13.77 -9.71 11.44
N TYR A 183 -13.33 -10.52 12.38
CA TYR A 183 -12.11 -10.28 13.12
C TYR A 183 -11.14 -11.44 12.97
N LEU A 184 -9.93 -11.13 12.51
CA LEU A 184 -8.83 -12.07 12.37
C LEU A 184 -7.83 -11.81 13.50
N GLU A 185 -7.82 -12.66 14.51
CA GLU A 185 -6.84 -12.57 15.58
C GLU A 185 -5.40 -12.69 15.06
N GLY A 186 -4.43 -12.07 15.74
CA GLY A 186 -3.03 -12.29 15.42
C GLY A 186 -2.70 -13.79 15.51
N GLY A 187 -2.21 -14.37 14.39
CA GLY A 187 -2.01 -15.82 14.24
C GLY A 187 -3.18 -16.58 13.61
N ALA A 188 -4.31 -15.92 13.31
CA ALA A 188 -5.33 -16.51 12.44
C ALA A 188 -4.84 -16.53 10.98
N VAL A 189 -4.98 -17.68 10.33
CA VAL A 189 -4.56 -17.93 8.94
C VAL A 189 -5.74 -18.46 8.14
N LEU A 190 -6.24 -17.67 7.22
CA LEU A 190 -7.34 -18.05 6.33
C LEU A 190 -6.75 -18.61 5.03
N LYS A 191 -7.08 -19.86 4.71
CA LYS A 191 -6.80 -20.49 3.40
C LYS A 191 -8.01 -20.33 2.49
N GLY A 192 -8.37 -19.09 2.21
CA GLY A 192 -9.52 -18.74 1.39
C GLY A 192 -9.66 -17.23 1.26
N CYS A 193 -10.53 -16.82 0.32
CA CYS A 193 -10.85 -15.41 0.11
C CYS A 193 -11.96 -14.92 1.05
N LEU A 194 -12.04 -13.59 1.22
CA LEU A 194 -13.18 -12.93 1.85
C LEU A 194 -14.00 -12.22 0.76
N THR A 195 -15.31 -12.44 0.73
CA THR A 195 -16.19 -11.86 -0.29
C THR A 195 -17.31 -11.06 0.34
N CYS A 196 -17.33 -9.76 0.00
CA CYS A 196 -18.39 -8.81 0.28
C CYS A 196 -19.10 -8.51 -1.04
N ASP A 197 -20.21 -9.19 -1.31
CA ASP A 197 -20.99 -9.02 -2.55
C ASP A 197 -22.41 -8.59 -2.25
N SER A 198 -22.80 -7.41 -2.74
CA SER A 198 -24.13 -6.82 -2.53
C SER A 198 -24.47 -6.63 -1.04
N VAL A 199 -23.48 -6.17 -0.24
CA VAL A 199 -23.58 -6.01 1.22
C VAL A 199 -23.29 -4.58 1.66
N GLU A 200 -23.65 -4.29 2.91
CA GLU A 200 -23.39 -2.99 3.53
C GLU A 200 -22.93 -3.12 4.98
N ASN A 201 -22.17 -2.08 5.45
CA ASN A 201 -21.73 -1.97 6.84
C ASN A 201 -20.90 -3.18 7.30
N VAL A 202 -19.89 -3.54 6.53
CA VAL A 202 -18.98 -4.64 6.86
C VAL A 202 -17.66 -4.10 7.37
N LYS A 203 -17.11 -4.76 8.39
CA LYS A 203 -15.76 -4.49 8.90
C LYS A 203 -14.94 -5.78 8.86
N ILE A 204 -13.74 -5.72 8.30
CA ILE A 204 -12.75 -6.79 8.31
C ILE A 204 -11.53 -6.26 9.07
N LEU A 205 -11.30 -6.76 10.27
CA LEU A 205 -10.37 -6.19 11.24
C LEU A 205 -9.38 -7.24 11.74
N GLY A 206 -8.24 -6.78 12.25
CA GLY A 206 -7.30 -7.64 12.96
C GLY A 206 -5.98 -7.84 12.22
N HIS A 207 -5.04 -8.54 12.87
CA HIS A 207 -3.69 -8.75 12.34
C HIS A 207 -3.42 -10.20 11.90
N GLY A 208 -4.49 -10.94 11.57
CA GLY A 208 -4.38 -12.24 10.92
C GLY A 208 -4.05 -12.11 9.43
N MET A 209 -3.92 -13.26 8.75
CA MET A 209 -3.52 -13.28 7.34
C MET A 209 -4.43 -14.16 6.47
N LEU A 210 -4.54 -13.77 5.21
CA LEU A 210 -5.00 -14.63 4.11
C LEU A 210 -3.75 -15.23 3.44
N LEU A 211 -3.66 -16.55 3.38
CA LEU A 211 -2.49 -17.25 2.86
C LEU A 211 -2.83 -17.96 1.55
N GLU A 212 -2.20 -17.55 0.48
CA GLU A 212 -2.32 -18.10 -0.89
C GLU A 212 -3.77 -18.29 -1.38
N PRO A 213 -4.66 -17.29 -1.15
CA PRO A 213 -6.02 -17.41 -1.67
C PRO A 213 -6.03 -17.30 -3.20
N GLN A 214 -7.11 -17.76 -3.85
CA GLN A 214 -7.29 -17.53 -5.31
C GLN A 214 -7.44 -16.03 -5.61
N GLN A 215 -8.10 -15.31 -4.75
CA GLN A 215 -8.23 -13.86 -4.70
C GLN A 215 -8.25 -13.47 -3.22
N GLY A 216 -7.74 -12.29 -2.86
CA GLY A 216 -7.71 -11.89 -1.46
C GLY A 216 -9.10 -11.48 -0.94
N ILE A 217 -9.43 -10.20 -1.01
CA ILE A 217 -10.70 -9.65 -0.54
C ILE A 217 -11.42 -9.00 -1.72
N SER A 218 -12.66 -9.41 -1.99
CA SER A 218 -13.51 -8.78 -3.02
C SER A 218 -14.65 -7.99 -2.40
N VAL A 219 -14.87 -6.76 -2.90
CA VAL A 219 -15.92 -5.84 -2.46
C VAL A 219 -16.72 -5.41 -3.70
N THR A 220 -17.82 -6.08 -3.98
CA THR A 220 -18.60 -5.88 -5.21
C THR A 220 -20.02 -5.47 -4.91
N TYR A 221 -20.54 -4.46 -5.63
CA TYR A 221 -21.90 -3.92 -5.47
C TYR A 221 -22.25 -3.58 -4.01
N SER A 222 -21.25 -3.16 -3.24
CA SER A 222 -21.31 -3.03 -1.78
C SER A 222 -21.07 -1.59 -1.33
N ARG A 223 -21.44 -1.29 -0.08
CA ARG A 223 -21.23 0.04 0.50
C ARG A 223 -20.80 -0.01 1.96
N ASN A 224 -19.98 0.98 2.35
CA ASN A 224 -19.50 1.15 3.71
C ASN A 224 -18.75 -0.11 4.22
N VAL A 225 -17.61 -0.41 3.60
CA VAL A 225 -16.74 -1.54 3.93
C VAL A 225 -15.42 -1.04 4.48
N LEU A 226 -15.05 -1.47 5.67
CA LEU A 226 -13.76 -1.20 6.31
C LEU A 226 -12.89 -2.45 6.32
N ILE A 227 -11.66 -2.34 5.84
CA ILE A 227 -10.60 -3.36 5.94
C ILE A 227 -9.45 -2.75 6.72
N ASP A 228 -9.07 -3.32 7.87
CA ASP A 228 -8.02 -2.76 8.73
C ASP A 228 -7.14 -3.84 9.36
N GLY A 229 -5.84 -3.77 9.08
CA GLY A 229 -4.80 -4.52 9.75
C GLY A 229 -4.37 -5.83 9.08
N VAL A 230 -5.18 -6.41 8.22
CA VAL A 230 -4.93 -7.75 7.66
C VAL A 230 -3.72 -7.80 6.72
N THR A 231 -3.11 -8.99 6.64
CA THR A 231 -2.02 -9.29 5.70
C THR A 231 -2.51 -10.29 4.65
N VAL A 232 -2.25 -10.03 3.37
CA VAL A 232 -2.55 -10.96 2.27
C VAL A 232 -1.25 -11.44 1.66
N VAL A 233 -1.00 -12.74 1.75
CA VAL A 233 0.25 -13.35 1.32
C VAL A 233 0.01 -14.21 0.09
N ASN A 234 0.64 -13.85 -0.99
CA ASN A 234 0.71 -14.57 -2.27
C ASN A 234 -0.65 -15.00 -2.83
N PRO A 235 -1.61 -14.08 -2.99
CA PRO A 235 -2.83 -14.37 -3.72
C PRO A 235 -2.48 -14.70 -5.18
N ARG A 236 -3.34 -15.50 -5.83
CA ARG A 236 -3.15 -15.82 -7.26
C ARG A 236 -3.66 -14.72 -8.19
N HIS A 237 -4.49 -13.84 -7.67
CA HIS A 237 -5.07 -12.70 -8.34
C HIS A 237 -5.04 -11.51 -7.38
N TYR A 238 -5.83 -10.48 -7.54
CA TYR A 238 -5.83 -9.26 -6.76
C TYR A 238 -5.82 -9.47 -5.23
N THR A 239 -5.05 -8.65 -4.54
CA THR A 239 -5.08 -8.59 -3.06
C THR A 239 -6.42 -8.07 -2.56
N VAL A 240 -6.87 -6.93 -3.06
CA VAL A 240 -8.25 -6.41 -2.86
C VAL A 240 -8.80 -5.93 -4.18
N SER A 241 -10.02 -6.30 -4.49
CA SER A 241 -10.74 -5.76 -5.64
C SER A 241 -12.05 -5.11 -5.22
N GLY A 242 -12.30 -3.90 -5.72
CA GLY A 242 -13.57 -3.21 -5.65
C GLY A 242 -14.26 -3.21 -7.00
N GLY A 243 -15.56 -3.50 -7.04
CA GLY A 243 -16.37 -3.43 -8.25
C GLY A 243 -17.70 -2.74 -8.00
N GLN A 244 -17.95 -1.60 -8.64
CA GLN A 244 -19.19 -0.82 -8.56
C GLN A 244 -19.69 -0.65 -7.12
N SER A 245 -18.76 -0.23 -6.23
CA SER A 245 -18.95 -0.11 -4.79
C SER A 245 -18.60 1.30 -4.30
N THR A 246 -19.11 1.67 -3.12
CA THR A 246 -18.87 3.02 -2.56
C THR A 246 -18.59 2.98 -1.06
N GLY A 247 -17.81 3.96 -0.57
CA GLY A 247 -17.48 4.05 0.86
C GLY A 247 -16.56 2.91 1.34
N ILE A 248 -15.50 2.61 0.58
CA ILE A 248 -14.51 1.60 0.96
C ILE A 248 -13.37 2.28 1.71
N THR A 249 -13.02 1.77 2.87
CA THR A 249 -11.85 2.22 3.62
C THR A 249 -10.90 1.06 3.84
N ILE A 250 -9.63 1.23 3.44
CA ILE A 250 -8.57 0.24 3.64
C ILE A 250 -7.46 0.89 4.44
N LYS A 251 -7.11 0.28 5.60
CA LYS A 251 -6.06 0.77 6.48
C LYS A 251 -5.10 -0.35 6.87
N ASN A 252 -3.84 0.02 7.09
CA ASN A 252 -2.84 -0.88 7.65
C ASN A 252 -2.79 -2.27 6.98
N LEU A 253 -3.18 -2.38 5.71
CA LEU A 253 -3.12 -3.63 4.94
C LEU A 253 -1.69 -3.87 4.44
N LYS A 254 -1.28 -5.15 4.42
CA LYS A 254 0.00 -5.57 3.85
C LYS A 254 -0.24 -6.63 2.78
N SER A 255 0.52 -6.56 1.68
CA SER A 255 0.40 -7.50 0.57
C SER A 255 1.75 -7.91 0.01
N PHE A 256 1.86 -9.20 -0.35
CA PHE A 256 2.93 -9.76 -1.18
C PHE A 256 2.34 -10.59 -2.29
N SER A 257 2.86 -10.42 -3.51
CA SER A 257 2.49 -11.29 -4.63
C SER A 257 3.66 -11.51 -5.60
N TYR A 258 3.58 -12.58 -6.40
CA TYR A 258 4.67 -12.99 -7.28
C TYR A 258 4.17 -13.63 -8.60
N GLN A 259 2.96 -13.33 -9.01
CA GLN A 259 2.35 -13.88 -10.23
C GLN A 259 1.78 -12.74 -11.09
N GLY A 260 1.64 -12.96 -12.39
CA GLY A 260 0.91 -12.02 -13.24
C GLY A 260 -0.56 -11.89 -12.80
N TRP A 261 -1.14 -10.72 -12.95
CA TRP A 261 -2.47 -10.31 -12.49
C TRP A 261 -2.68 -10.45 -10.97
N SER A 262 -1.60 -10.46 -10.19
CA SER A 262 -1.69 -10.45 -8.73
C SER A 262 -1.45 -9.06 -8.16
N ASP A 263 -2.22 -8.11 -8.69
CA ASP A 263 -2.21 -6.72 -8.32
C ASP A 263 -2.50 -6.49 -6.82
N GLY A 264 -2.16 -5.34 -6.34
CA GLY A 264 -2.46 -4.94 -4.96
C GLY A 264 -3.95 -4.57 -4.80
N LEU A 265 -4.30 -3.34 -5.13
CA LEU A 265 -5.63 -2.79 -4.91
C LEU A 265 -6.24 -2.30 -6.22
N ASP A 266 -7.24 -3.02 -6.73
CA ASP A 266 -7.94 -2.70 -7.98
C ASP A 266 -9.35 -2.20 -7.74
N PHE A 267 -9.68 -1.01 -8.24
CA PHE A 267 -11.02 -0.45 -8.12
C PHE A 267 -11.61 -0.14 -9.49
N MET A 268 -12.77 -0.75 -9.77
CA MET A 268 -13.51 -0.62 -11.01
C MET A 268 -14.87 0.01 -10.72
N SER A 269 -15.15 1.18 -11.29
CA SER A 269 -16.42 1.91 -11.05
C SER A 269 -16.72 2.13 -9.57
N CYS A 270 -15.71 2.46 -8.76
CA CYS A 270 -15.85 2.69 -7.33
C CYS A 270 -15.79 4.17 -6.97
N SER A 271 -16.45 4.56 -5.90
CA SER A 271 -16.41 5.93 -5.36
C SER A 271 -16.21 5.98 -3.85
N ASP A 272 -15.75 7.14 -3.38
CA ASP A 272 -15.52 7.36 -1.94
C ASP A 272 -14.59 6.28 -1.33
N VAL A 273 -13.42 6.09 -1.93
CA VAL A 273 -12.42 5.12 -1.48
C VAL A 273 -11.30 5.82 -0.73
N MET A 274 -11.03 5.36 0.50
CA MET A 274 -9.92 5.82 1.33
C MET A 274 -8.94 4.67 1.55
N ILE A 275 -7.68 4.87 1.15
CA ILE A 275 -6.58 3.94 1.39
C ILE A 275 -5.55 4.67 2.24
N ASP A 276 -5.20 4.12 3.39
CA ASP A 276 -4.30 4.79 4.34
C ASP A 276 -3.33 3.79 4.99
N ASP A 277 -2.05 4.13 5.01
CA ASP A 277 -1.01 3.36 5.69
C ASP A 277 -0.93 1.89 5.22
N VAL A 278 -0.95 1.63 3.90
CA VAL A 278 -0.78 0.28 3.34
C VAL A 278 0.67 0.03 2.93
N PHE A 279 1.06 -1.25 2.89
CA PHE A 279 2.30 -1.73 2.29
C PHE A 279 1.98 -2.74 1.20
N LEU A 280 2.29 -2.41 -0.02
CA LEU A 280 2.00 -3.23 -1.19
C LEU A 280 3.30 -3.57 -1.90
N ARG A 281 3.64 -4.87 -1.95
CA ARG A 281 4.71 -5.41 -2.76
C ARG A 281 4.12 -6.45 -3.72
N ASN A 282 3.93 -6.04 -4.96
CA ASN A 282 3.18 -6.81 -5.93
C ASN A 282 3.96 -7.01 -7.24
N SER A 283 3.70 -8.13 -7.90
CA SER A 283 4.20 -8.46 -9.23
C SER A 283 3.12 -8.26 -10.28
N ASP A 284 2.48 -7.16 -10.22
CA ASP A 284 1.59 -6.45 -11.13
C ASP A 284 1.26 -5.11 -10.46
N ASP A 285 0.30 -4.33 -10.94
CA ASP A 285 0.01 -3.00 -10.44
C ASP A 285 -0.22 -2.98 -8.91
N CYS A 286 0.47 -2.10 -8.17
CA CYS A 286 0.19 -1.96 -6.73
C CYS A 286 -1.20 -1.35 -6.50
N ILE A 287 -1.56 -0.29 -7.25
CA ILE A 287 -2.88 0.34 -7.19
C ILE A 287 -3.35 0.64 -8.60
N ALA A 288 -4.49 0.07 -8.99
CA ALA A 288 -5.12 0.28 -10.27
C ALA A 288 -6.54 0.86 -10.14
N LEU A 289 -6.84 1.93 -10.89
CA LEU A 289 -8.12 2.62 -10.87
C LEU A 289 -8.71 2.65 -12.28
N TYR A 290 -9.88 2.04 -12.44
CA TYR A 290 -10.58 1.94 -13.70
C TYR A 290 -12.02 2.46 -13.58
N THR A 291 -12.60 2.89 -14.67
CA THR A 291 -14.05 3.03 -14.80
C THR A 291 -14.67 1.67 -15.09
N HIS A 292 -15.35 1.49 -16.18
CA HIS A 292 -15.91 0.18 -16.55
C HIS A 292 -14.81 -0.88 -16.76
N ARG A 293 -15.00 -2.02 -16.14
CA ARG A 293 -14.31 -3.27 -16.47
C ARG A 293 -15.24 -4.45 -16.17
N TRP A 294 -15.28 -5.44 -17.04
CA TRP A 294 -16.16 -6.62 -16.94
C TRP A 294 -17.64 -6.24 -16.80
N ASN A 295 -18.28 -6.53 -15.65
CA ASN A 295 -19.67 -6.22 -15.37
C ASN A 295 -19.86 -4.99 -14.46
N TYR A 296 -18.80 -4.24 -14.21
CA TYR A 296 -18.85 -3.03 -13.38
C TYR A 296 -18.91 -1.80 -14.28
N TYR A 297 -19.91 -0.94 -14.06
CA TYR A 297 -20.18 0.24 -14.87
C TYR A 297 -20.29 1.48 -14.01
N GLY A 298 -19.69 2.56 -14.45
CA GLY A 298 -19.76 3.86 -13.80
C GLY A 298 -18.40 4.53 -13.62
N ASP A 299 -18.44 5.67 -12.99
CA ASP A 299 -17.28 6.49 -12.72
C ASP A 299 -16.39 5.91 -11.62
N CYS A 300 -15.12 6.32 -11.62
CA CYS A 300 -14.21 6.12 -10.50
C CYS A 300 -13.89 7.49 -9.89
N ARG A 301 -14.45 7.81 -8.72
CA ARG A 301 -14.44 9.17 -8.16
C ARG A 301 -14.10 9.21 -6.68
N ASN A 302 -13.53 10.36 -6.25
CA ASN A 302 -13.23 10.65 -4.84
C ASN A 302 -12.41 9.52 -4.19
N ILE A 303 -11.21 9.32 -4.74
CA ILE A 303 -10.28 8.28 -4.28
C ILE A 303 -9.09 8.97 -3.59
N HIS A 304 -8.81 8.59 -2.36
CA HIS A 304 -7.69 9.11 -1.58
C HIS A 304 -6.76 7.99 -1.15
N VAL A 305 -5.50 8.09 -1.54
CA VAL A 305 -4.42 7.17 -1.14
C VAL A 305 -3.39 7.94 -0.33
N LEU A 306 -3.23 7.58 0.93
CA LEU A 306 -2.45 8.34 1.91
C LEU A 306 -1.40 7.47 2.61
N ASN A 307 -0.27 8.08 3.00
CA ASN A 307 0.70 7.54 3.96
C ASN A 307 1.21 6.11 3.66
N SER A 308 1.28 5.73 2.42
CA SER A 308 1.46 4.34 1.99
C SER A 308 2.82 4.08 1.37
N THR A 309 3.21 2.80 1.39
CA THR A 309 4.46 2.33 0.78
C THR A 309 4.13 1.35 -0.34
N LEU A 310 4.64 1.61 -1.53
CA LEU A 310 4.41 0.81 -2.74
C LEU A 310 5.74 0.25 -3.24
N TRP A 311 5.71 -0.99 -3.66
CA TRP A 311 6.82 -1.71 -4.28
C TRP A 311 6.27 -2.53 -5.43
N ALA A 312 6.41 -2.04 -6.64
CA ALA A 312 6.09 -2.80 -7.83
C ALA A 312 7.34 -3.59 -8.24
N ASP A 313 7.35 -4.88 -7.95
CA ASP A 313 8.39 -5.79 -8.46
C ASP A 313 8.29 -5.88 -9.99
N ILE A 314 7.08 -5.81 -10.53
CA ILE A 314 6.75 -5.70 -11.96
C ILE A 314 5.54 -4.77 -12.10
N ALA A 315 5.39 -4.10 -13.25
CA ALA A 315 4.33 -3.16 -13.61
C ALA A 315 4.35 -1.85 -12.79
N HIS A 316 3.21 -1.31 -12.40
CA HIS A 316 3.09 0.05 -11.93
C HIS A 316 2.85 0.16 -10.43
N PRO A 317 3.55 1.05 -9.72
CA PRO A 317 3.10 1.47 -8.39
C PRO A 317 1.70 2.10 -8.42
N ILE A 318 1.41 2.90 -9.45
CA ILE A 318 0.11 3.58 -9.64
C ILE A 318 -0.29 3.55 -11.11
N ASN A 319 -1.43 2.95 -11.39
CA ASN A 319 -2.03 2.88 -12.73
C ASN A 319 -3.47 3.43 -12.73
N ILE A 320 -3.74 4.45 -13.55
CA ILE A 320 -5.05 5.10 -13.65
C ILE A 320 -5.51 5.09 -15.10
N GLY A 321 -6.72 4.58 -15.33
CA GLY A 321 -7.34 4.58 -16.67
C GLY A 321 -7.36 3.20 -17.30
N THR A 322 -6.74 3.00 -18.45
CA THR A 322 -6.67 1.77 -19.25
C THR A 322 -8.03 1.26 -19.70
N HIS A 323 -8.85 0.69 -18.80
CA HIS A 323 -10.16 0.11 -19.12
C HIS A 323 -11.30 1.11 -18.91
N GLY A 324 -12.31 1.04 -19.79
CA GLY A 324 -13.49 1.89 -19.76
C GLY A 324 -14.60 1.36 -20.66
N ASN A 325 -15.58 2.19 -20.96
CA ASN A 325 -16.78 1.81 -21.71
C ASN A 325 -16.87 2.55 -23.05
N THR A 326 -16.66 1.83 -24.14
CA THR A 326 -16.78 2.38 -25.51
C THR A 326 -18.19 2.36 -26.07
N GLU A 327 -19.12 1.65 -25.46
CA GLU A 327 -20.49 1.48 -25.98
C GLU A 327 -21.44 2.58 -25.51
N THR A 328 -21.42 2.89 -24.21
CA THR A 328 -22.40 3.83 -23.61
C THR A 328 -21.72 4.99 -22.88
N GLY A 329 -20.37 4.97 -22.79
CA GLY A 329 -19.66 5.65 -21.72
C GLY A 329 -19.23 7.07 -22.01
N ASP A 330 -19.60 7.94 -21.11
CA ASP A 330 -18.92 9.18 -20.79
C ASP A 330 -18.35 9.13 -19.36
N GLU A 331 -17.90 7.96 -18.94
CA GLU A 331 -17.39 7.71 -17.60
C GLU A 331 -16.10 8.49 -17.32
N VAL A 332 -15.89 8.84 -16.05
CA VAL A 332 -14.75 9.66 -15.63
C VAL A 332 -13.99 9.05 -14.45
N LEU A 333 -12.69 9.30 -14.45
CA LEU A 333 -11.80 9.12 -13.33
C LEU A 333 -11.51 10.53 -12.79
N GLU A 334 -12.05 10.88 -11.62
CA GLU A 334 -11.87 12.25 -11.13
C GLU A 334 -11.79 12.38 -9.61
N ASP A 335 -11.20 13.51 -9.18
CA ASP A 335 -11.02 13.83 -7.77
C ASP A 335 -10.21 12.74 -7.04
N ILE A 336 -9.05 12.42 -7.61
CA ILE A 336 -8.14 11.38 -7.12
C ILE A 336 -6.90 12.03 -6.52
N VAL A 337 -6.54 11.61 -5.31
CA VAL A 337 -5.39 12.15 -4.58
C VAL A 337 -4.50 11.02 -4.09
N PHE A 338 -3.22 11.09 -4.45
CA PHE A 338 -2.14 10.31 -3.85
C PHE A 338 -1.27 11.27 -3.04
N ARG A 339 -1.16 11.06 -1.72
CA ARG A 339 -0.39 11.95 -0.85
C ARG A 339 0.43 11.19 0.18
N ASN A 340 1.68 11.63 0.35
CA ASN A 340 2.64 11.06 1.28
C ASN A 340 2.89 9.58 1.01
N ILE A 341 3.39 9.28 -0.19
CA ILE A 341 3.64 7.92 -0.67
C ILE A 341 5.16 7.70 -0.82
N ASP A 342 5.63 6.58 -0.32
CA ASP A 342 6.98 6.07 -0.60
C ASP A 342 6.89 4.96 -1.63
N ILE A 343 7.49 5.15 -2.80
CA ILE A 343 7.61 4.13 -3.84
C ILE A 343 9.03 3.59 -3.78
N LEU A 344 9.18 2.35 -3.33
CA LEU A 344 10.48 1.74 -3.12
C LEU A 344 11.09 1.24 -4.42
N GLU A 345 10.30 0.55 -5.24
CA GLU A 345 10.73 0.00 -6.53
C GLU A 345 9.66 0.22 -7.59
N HIS A 346 10.12 0.34 -8.84
CA HIS A 346 9.31 0.31 -10.05
C HIS A 346 10.08 -0.39 -11.15
N ASP A 347 9.42 -1.34 -11.83
CA ASP A 347 9.97 -2.13 -12.93
C ASP A 347 8.90 -2.42 -13.97
N GLU A 348 9.00 -1.76 -15.16
CA GLU A 348 8.08 -1.97 -16.28
C GLU A 348 8.85 -1.85 -17.60
N ASP A 349 8.92 -2.92 -18.35
CA ASP A 349 9.68 -3.03 -19.59
C ASP A 349 8.88 -2.64 -20.85
N ASP A 350 7.54 -2.62 -20.81
CA ASP A 350 6.69 -2.21 -21.91
C ASP A 350 6.77 -0.69 -22.16
N ARG A 351 7.59 -0.29 -23.11
CA ARG A 351 7.88 1.13 -23.41
C ARG A 351 6.66 1.98 -23.72
N ASP A 352 5.61 1.38 -24.22
CA ASP A 352 4.35 2.06 -24.52
C ASP A 352 3.41 2.15 -23.32
N TYR A 353 3.82 1.59 -22.19
CA TYR A 353 3.01 1.48 -21.01
C TYR A 353 3.78 1.68 -19.68
N GLN A 354 5.00 2.20 -19.76
CA GLN A 354 5.83 2.51 -18.59
C GLN A 354 5.25 3.65 -17.78
N GLY A 355 5.55 3.69 -16.50
CA GLY A 355 5.22 4.81 -15.63
C GLY A 355 5.11 4.42 -14.16
N CYS A 356 5.92 5.07 -13.34
CA CYS A 356 5.80 4.96 -11.89
C CYS A 356 4.49 5.59 -11.41
N MET A 357 4.14 6.77 -11.98
CA MET A 357 2.85 7.44 -11.81
C MET A 357 2.19 7.53 -13.19
N THR A 358 1.22 6.67 -13.44
CA THR A 358 0.66 6.43 -14.76
C THR A 358 -0.80 6.88 -14.86
N ILE A 359 -1.11 7.63 -15.91
CA ILE A 359 -2.48 7.93 -16.36
C ILE A 359 -2.58 7.54 -17.82
N ASN A 360 -3.04 6.34 -18.10
CA ASN A 360 -3.23 5.77 -19.42
C ASN A 360 -4.71 5.66 -19.74
N VAL A 361 -5.25 6.59 -20.50
CA VAL A 361 -6.70 6.72 -20.73
C VAL A 361 -7.07 6.10 -22.06
N GLY A 362 -7.74 4.95 -22.00
CA GLY A 362 -8.36 4.26 -23.14
C GLY A 362 -9.88 4.21 -23.01
N ASP A 363 -10.54 3.50 -23.90
CA ASP A 363 -11.95 3.11 -23.84
C ASP A 363 -12.93 4.22 -23.43
N HIS A 364 -12.83 5.39 -24.06
CA HIS A 364 -13.65 6.58 -23.79
C HIS A 364 -13.55 7.18 -22.39
N ASN A 365 -12.57 6.77 -21.58
CA ASN A 365 -12.33 7.40 -20.30
C ASN A 365 -11.93 8.87 -20.42
N LEU A 366 -12.28 9.67 -19.43
CA LEU A 366 -11.72 10.97 -19.16
C LEU A 366 -11.10 10.96 -17.75
N ALA A 367 -9.83 11.25 -17.65
CA ALA A 367 -9.17 11.43 -16.36
C ALA A 367 -9.01 12.93 -16.06
N GLN A 368 -9.48 13.38 -14.87
CA GLN A 368 -9.40 14.79 -14.51
C GLN A 368 -9.29 15.04 -13.02
N ASN A 369 -8.70 16.20 -12.65
CA ASN A 369 -8.57 16.63 -11.24
C ASN A 369 -7.81 15.61 -10.40
N ILE A 370 -6.64 15.19 -10.85
CA ILE A 370 -5.81 14.20 -10.16
C ILE A 370 -4.56 14.86 -9.60
N THR A 371 -4.27 14.57 -8.33
CA THR A 371 -3.13 15.14 -7.62
C THR A 371 -2.22 14.06 -7.07
N PHE A 372 -0.94 14.17 -7.38
CA PHE A 372 0.16 13.43 -6.77
C PHE A 372 0.97 14.42 -5.93
N GLU A 373 1.01 14.20 -4.61
CA GLU A 373 1.63 15.15 -3.67
C GLU A 373 2.49 14.43 -2.63
N ASP A 374 3.67 14.99 -2.35
CA ASP A 374 4.60 14.43 -1.36
C ASP A 374 4.98 12.96 -1.66
N ILE A 375 5.40 12.67 -2.90
CA ILE A 375 5.77 11.32 -3.33
C ILE A 375 7.29 11.21 -3.44
N ARG A 376 7.83 10.15 -2.88
CA ARG A 376 9.26 9.83 -2.88
C ARG A 376 9.47 8.50 -3.60
N VAL A 377 10.12 8.54 -4.76
CA VAL A 377 10.51 7.37 -5.53
C VAL A 377 11.96 7.07 -5.23
N GLU A 378 12.23 5.94 -4.59
CA GLU A 378 13.58 5.59 -4.14
C GLU A 378 14.39 4.90 -5.22
N HIS A 379 13.75 4.07 -6.06
CA HIS A 379 14.44 3.39 -7.15
C HIS A 379 13.48 3.08 -8.31
N ILE A 380 13.98 3.22 -9.53
CA ILE A 380 13.36 2.72 -10.77
C ILE A 380 14.38 1.79 -11.42
N GLN A 381 14.04 0.52 -11.59
CA GLN A 381 14.87 -0.47 -12.25
C GLN A 381 14.81 -0.28 -13.77
N GLU A 382 13.60 -0.36 -14.29
CA GLU A 382 13.23 0.03 -15.65
C GLU A 382 11.90 0.79 -15.61
N GLY A 383 11.73 1.79 -16.48
CA GLY A 383 10.47 2.54 -16.54
C GLY A 383 10.64 4.04 -16.62
N GLN A 384 9.56 4.75 -16.41
CA GLN A 384 9.45 6.21 -16.49
C GLN A 384 8.89 6.75 -15.16
N LEU A 385 9.28 7.96 -14.80
CA LEU A 385 8.72 8.58 -13.60
C LEU A 385 7.25 8.97 -13.80
N PHE A 386 6.93 9.60 -14.94
CA PHE A 386 5.57 10.01 -15.31
C PHE A 386 5.19 9.41 -16.67
N HIS A 387 3.95 8.94 -16.77
CA HIS A 387 3.41 8.48 -18.04
C HIS A 387 1.96 8.93 -18.18
N LEU A 388 1.71 9.96 -18.99
CA LEU A 388 0.37 10.47 -19.23
C LEU A 388 0.04 10.29 -20.71
N ARG A 389 -0.95 9.48 -20.99
CA ARG A 389 -1.29 9.16 -22.37
C ARG A 389 -2.79 9.04 -22.59
N VAL A 390 -3.29 9.67 -23.65
CA VAL A 390 -4.60 9.30 -24.22
C VAL A 390 -4.30 8.27 -25.29
N MET A 391 -4.68 7.02 -25.07
CA MET A 391 -4.20 5.91 -25.88
C MET A 391 -5.33 5.07 -26.50
N TYR A 392 -4.96 4.31 -27.52
CA TYR A 392 -5.65 3.16 -28.02
C TYR A 392 -4.67 2.01 -28.18
N ASN A 393 -4.48 1.25 -27.12
CA ASN A 393 -3.64 0.06 -27.13
C ASN A 393 -4.53 -1.17 -27.38
N GLN A 394 -4.43 -1.79 -28.56
CA GLN A 394 -5.27 -2.92 -28.95
C GLN A 394 -5.15 -4.16 -28.06
N LYS A 395 -4.10 -4.25 -27.24
CA LYS A 395 -3.95 -5.30 -26.22
C LYS A 395 -4.97 -5.13 -25.08
N TYR A 396 -5.29 -3.88 -24.73
CA TYR A 396 -6.09 -3.56 -23.54
C TYR A 396 -7.42 -2.82 -23.86
N ASN A 397 -7.52 -2.16 -25.02
CA ASN A 397 -8.58 -1.23 -25.33
C ASN A 397 -9.37 -1.61 -26.58
N THR A 398 -10.62 -1.20 -26.62
CA THR A 398 -11.52 -1.28 -27.80
C THR A 398 -11.65 0.06 -28.52
N GLY A 399 -11.23 1.15 -27.89
CA GLY A 399 -11.18 2.49 -28.47
C GLY A 399 -10.28 3.45 -27.69
N PRO A 400 -10.04 4.67 -28.22
CA PRO A 400 -9.21 5.66 -27.52
C PRO A 400 -9.97 6.31 -26.37
N GLY A 401 -9.19 6.82 -25.39
CA GLY A 401 -9.71 7.67 -24.33
C GLY A 401 -10.22 9.03 -24.82
N ARG A 402 -10.92 9.78 -23.96
CA ARG A 402 -11.42 11.12 -24.29
C ARG A 402 -10.46 12.25 -23.96
N GLY A 403 -9.60 12.08 -22.95
CA GLY A 403 -8.63 13.12 -22.56
C GLY A 403 -8.11 12.96 -21.14
N VAL A 404 -7.08 13.79 -20.84
CA VAL A 404 -6.51 13.95 -19.49
C VAL A 404 -6.46 15.43 -19.16
N LYS A 405 -6.98 15.86 -17.98
CA LYS A 405 -7.09 17.28 -17.63
C LYS A 405 -6.80 17.56 -16.17
N ASN A 406 -6.18 18.72 -15.89
CA ASN A 406 -5.97 19.21 -14.53
C ASN A 406 -5.21 18.22 -13.64
N ILE A 407 -4.00 17.86 -14.05
CA ILE A 407 -3.13 16.95 -13.29
C ILE A 407 -2.07 17.76 -12.57
N THR A 408 -1.87 17.49 -11.30
CA THR A 408 -0.85 18.14 -10.47
C THR A 408 0.12 17.13 -9.90
N PHE A 409 1.41 17.37 -10.12
CA PHE A 409 2.51 16.70 -9.46
C PHE A 409 3.23 17.70 -8.56
N ARG A 410 3.14 17.52 -7.25
CA ARG A 410 3.70 18.45 -6.25
C ARG A 410 4.61 17.74 -5.28
N ASN A 411 5.78 18.32 -4.99
CA ASN A 411 6.74 17.77 -4.03
C ASN A 411 7.12 16.33 -4.37
N ILE A 412 7.50 16.07 -5.63
CA ILE A 412 7.92 14.73 -6.07
C ILE A 412 9.44 14.67 -6.03
N SER A 413 9.97 13.65 -5.36
CA SER A 413 11.39 13.33 -5.41
C SER A 413 11.63 11.95 -6.02
N CYS A 414 12.67 11.85 -6.83
CA CYS A 414 13.08 10.57 -7.41
C CYS A 414 14.61 10.43 -7.36
N THR A 415 15.06 9.23 -6.93
CA THR A 415 16.46 8.82 -7.02
C THR A 415 16.57 7.60 -7.93
N GLY A 416 17.62 7.50 -8.74
CA GLY A 416 17.81 6.36 -9.63
C GLY A 416 18.83 6.64 -10.72
N LYS A 417 19.44 5.57 -11.24
CA LYS A 417 20.44 5.66 -12.30
C LYS A 417 19.84 5.58 -13.73
N TYR A 418 18.71 4.91 -13.84
CA TYR A 418 18.10 4.56 -15.14
C TYR A 418 16.64 4.96 -15.15
N ILE A 419 16.39 6.24 -15.36
CA ILE A 419 15.04 6.76 -15.57
C ILE A 419 14.91 7.01 -17.07
N ASN A 420 14.00 6.28 -17.73
CA ASN A 420 13.63 6.55 -19.11
C ASN A 420 12.90 7.90 -19.19
N SER A 421 12.93 8.52 -20.38
CA SER A 421 12.19 9.76 -20.59
C SER A 421 10.71 9.57 -20.30
N SER A 422 10.16 10.41 -19.44
CA SER A 422 8.72 10.43 -19.17
C SER A 422 7.93 10.77 -20.41
N LEU A 423 6.78 10.15 -20.64
CA LEU A 423 5.95 10.35 -21.83
C LEU A 423 4.69 11.16 -21.49
N ILE A 424 4.41 12.17 -22.34
CA ILE A 424 3.13 12.89 -22.32
C ILE A 424 2.61 13.01 -23.75
N GLU A 425 1.50 12.33 -24.06
CA GLU A 425 0.96 12.20 -25.41
C GLU A 425 -0.57 12.23 -25.45
N GLY A 426 -1.14 13.21 -26.17
CA GLY A 426 -2.55 13.18 -26.55
C GLY A 426 -2.78 12.31 -27.77
N TYR A 427 -4.04 12.01 -28.09
CA TYR A 427 -4.39 11.10 -29.18
C TYR A 427 -4.68 11.85 -30.51
N ASP A 428 -5.52 12.89 -30.44
CA ASP A 428 -5.89 13.74 -31.58
C ASP A 428 -6.34 15.14 -31.11
N LYS A 429 -6.73 16.02 -32.05
CA LYS A 429 -7.15 17.40 -31.74
C LYS A 429 -8.32 17.52 -30.77
N ASN A 430 -9.13 16.47 -30.57
CA ASN A 430 -10.30 16.44 -29.69
C ASN A 430 -10.01 15.68 -28.39
N ARG A 431 -8.96 14.86 -28.37
CA ARG A 431 -8.58 13.96 -27.27
C ARG A 431 -7.18 14.33 -26.78
N LYS A 432 -7.11 15.37 -25.99
CA LYS A 432 -5.88 16.05 -25.58
C LYS A 432 -5.49 15.74 -24.15
N ILE A 433 -4.25 16.10 -23.84
CA ILE A 433 -3.77 16.29 -22.48
C ILE A 433 -3.67 17.78 -22.19
N GLU A 434 -4.36 18.26 -21.14
CA GLU A 434 -4.47 19.68 -20.87
C GLU A 434 -4.24 20.02 -19.39
N ASN A 435 -3.53 21.13 -19.16
CA ASN A 435 -3.36 21.73 -17.83
C ASN A 435 -2.62 20.81 -16.85
N ILE A 436 -1.37 20.52 -17.15
CA ILE A 436 -0.48 19.74 -16.28
C ILE A 436 0.43 20.67 -15.51
N LEU A 437 0.49 20.50 -14.20
CA LEU A 437 1.34 21.28 -13.29
C LEU A 437 2.38 20.38 -12.62
N PHE A 438 3.65 20.72 -12.79
CA PHE A 438 4.76 20.18 -12.03
C PHE A 438 5.24 21.24 -11.05
N GLU A 439 5.22 20.96 -9.76
CA GLU A 439 5.57 21.90 -8.71
C GLU A 439 6.56 21.27 -7.74
N ASN A 440 7.72 21.89 -7.55
CA ASN A 440 8.78 21.40 -6.66
C ASN A 440 9.19 19.94 -6.92
N ILE A 441 9.72 19.67 -8.11
CA ILE A 441 10.23 18.35 -8.49
C ILE A 441 11.73 18.27 -8.23
N VAL A 442 12.19 17.18 -7.62
CA VAL A 442 13.61 16.93 -7.29
C VAL A 442 14.05 15.61 -7.88
N LEU A 443 15.00 15.62 -8.82
CA LEU A 443 15.59 14.43 -9.41
C LEU A 443 17.05 14.28 -8.98
N ASN A 444 17.39 13.17 -8.33
CA ASN A 444 18.76 12.89 -7.85
C ASN A 444 19.35 14.04 -7.00
N GLY A 445 18.53 14.62 -6.12
CA GLY A 445 18.91 15.74 -5.24
C GLY A 445 18.93 17.12 -5.92
N ARG A 446 18.68 17.19 -7.23
CA ARG A 446 18.64 18.44 -7.99
C ARG A 446 17.20 18.88 -8.21
N ARG A 447 16.88 20.13 -7.82
CA ARG A 447 15.59 20.75 -8.10
C ARG A 447 15.47 21.06 -9.60
N ILE A 448 14.36 20.68 -10.20
CA ILE A 448 14.05 20.85 -11.61
C ILE A 448 13.36 22.21 -11.83
N THR A 449 13.83 22.95 -12.84
CA THR A 449 13.35 24.32 -13.12
C THR A 449 12.76 24.47 -14.53
N SER A 450 12.94 23.48 -15.40
CA SER A 450 12.40 23.49 -16.77
C SER A 450 11.90 22.11 -17.19
N LEU A 451 11.07 22.07 -18.23
CA LEU A 451 10.58 20.80 -18.80
C LEU A 451 11.70 19.95 -19.41
N GLU A 452 12.74 20.59 -19.93
CA GLU A 452 13.91 19.89 -20.47
C GLU A 452 14.66 19.13 -19.38
N GLU A 453 14.83 19.75 -18.21
CA GLU A 453 15.47 19.12 -17.04
C GLU A 453 14.62 17.96 -16.46
N LEU A 454 13.31 17.98 -16.68
CA LEU A 454 12.39 16.92 -16.24
C LEU A 454 12.45 15.67 -17.13
N ASN A 455 13.19 15.73 -18.22
CA ASN A 455 13.35 14.62 -19.19
C ASN A 455 11.99 14.09 -19.70
N ILE A 456 11.12 15.00 -20.15
CA ILE A 456 9.80 14.67 -20.69
C ILE A 456 9.88 14.60 -22.23
N ASP A 457 9.50 13.47 -22.78
CA ASP A 457 9.16 13.29 -24.18
C ASP A 457 7.72 13.76 -24.43
N LYS A 458 7.59 15.06 -24.73
CA LYS A 458 6.29 15.66 -25.03
C LYS A 458 5.96 15.43 -26.51
N LYS A 459 4.89 14.70 -26.76
CA LYS A 459 4.34 14.43 -28.08
C LYS A 459 3.22 15.40 -28.48
N ASP A 460 2.45 15.03 -29.50
CA ASP A 460 1.36 15.83 -30.04
C ASP A 460 0.15 15.94 -29.09
N PHE A 461 -0.71 16.93 -29.35
CA PHE A 461 -1.98 17.17 -28.64
C PHE A 461 -1.86 17.36 -27.13
N VAL A 462 -0.80 18.03 -26.72
CA VAL A 462 -0.53 18.37 -25.31
C VAL A 462 -0.48 19.88 -25.12
N GLU A 463 -1.35 20.41 -24.25
CA GLU A 463 -1.52 21.84 -24.02
C GLU A 463 -1.32 22.22 -22.55
N LYS A 464 -0.75 23.42 -22.32
CA LYS A 464 -0.61 24.04 -20.99
C LYS A 464 0.11 23.18 -19.93
N ILE A 465 1.32 22.72 -20.26
CA ILE A 465 2.23 22.18 -19.25
C ILE A 465 2.98 23.33 -18.58
N ARG A 466 3.05 23.34 -17.26
CA ARG A 466 3.75 24.33 -16.46
C ARG A 466 4.65 23.69 -15.43
N ILE A 467 5.81 24.30 -15.20
CA ILE A 467 6.67 24.05 -14.05
C ILE A 467 6.62 25.29 -13.14
N CYS A 468 6.41 25.05 -11.84
CA CYS A 468 6.45 26.08 -10.82
C CYS A 468 7.44 25.72 -9.71
N LEU A 469 8.19 26.71 -9.27
CA LEU A 469 9.03 26.60 -8.09
C LEU A 469 8.23 27.13 -6.89
N LEU A 470 8.07 26.32 -5.86
CA LEU A 470 7.64 26.87 -4.56
C LEU A 470 8.80 27.71 -4.00
N TYR A 471 8.63 29.01 -3.94
CA TYR A 471 9.49 29.85 -3.10
C TYR A 471 9.00 29.65 -1.66
N THR A 472 9.73 28.89 -0.85
CA THR A 472 9.58 29.01 0.60
C THR A 472 10.05 30.40 0.97
N SER A 473 9.15 31.27 1.39
CA SER A 473 9.55 32.48 2.12
C SER A 473 10.27 32.02 3.38
N ASP A 474 11.58 32.28 3.42
CA ASP A 474 12.41 32.13 4.62
C ASP A 474 11.82 32.88 5.82
#